data_234e6c1ed89b2fee69c7055a7362396e
#
_entry.id   234e6c1ed89b2fee69c7055a7362396e
#
_cell.length_a   1.000
_cell.length_b   1.000
_cell.length_c   1.000
_cell.angle_alpha   90.00
_cell.angle_beta   90.00
_cell.angle_gamma   90.00
#
_symmetry.space_group_name_H-M   'P 1'
#
loop_
_entity.id
_entity.type
_entity.pdbx_description
1 polymer ?
#
loop_
_entity_poly.entity_id
_entity_poly.type
_entity_poly.pdbx_seq_one_letter_code
_entity_poly.pdbx_strand_id
1 'polypeptide(L)'
;AWTGILNTNPAMVYISVRPTRYSYKLIKENNEFVINLTNKKLTYATDWCGVRTGAKYDKFKEMNLHKEKAQFVRCPLIKESPVAIECKVKDIVPLGSHDMFVAEVLSIDADEKYIDENGAFDISKCELIAYANGGYYPLGKKIGKFGFSVQKNKNKKNKKRTKKQ
;
A
#
# COMPACT_ATOMS: atom_id res chain seq x y z
N ALA A 1 2.02 1.34 10.22
CA ALA A 1 1.27 0.14 10.62
C ALA A 1 1.60 -1.01 9.68
N TRP A 2 1.46 -2.24 10.14
CA TRP A 2 1.49 -3.40 9.28
C TRP A 2 0.18 -3.46 8.51
N THR A 3 0.23 -3.87 7.26
CA THR A 3 -0.94 -3.93 6.39
C THR A 3 -0.84 -5.09 5.41
N GLY A 4 -1.96 -5.53 4.90
CA GLY A 4 -2.04 -6.57 3.89
C GLY A 4 -3.43 -6.69 3.30
N ILE A 5 -3.52 -7.49 2.22
CA ILE A 5 -4.77 -7.80 1.53
C ILE A 5 -5.43 -8.98 2.23
N LEU A 6 -6.73 -8.90 2.48
CA LEU A 6 -7.55 -9.96 3.05
C LEU A 6 -8.43 -10.65 2.02
N ASN A 7 -9.04 -9.87 1.13
CA ASN A 7 -10.04 -10.37 0.21
C ASN A 7 -10.08 -9.54 -1.08
N THR A 8 -10.51 -10.13 -2.18
CA THR A 8 -10.56 -9.46 -3.49
C THR A 8 -11.97 -9.07 -3.93
N ASN A 9 -13.01 -9.74 -3.42
CA ASN A 9 -14.39 -9.41 -3.74
C ASN A 9 -15.31 -9.70 -2.52
N PRO A 10 -15.77 -8.68 -1.77
CA PRO A 10 -15.35 -7.27 -1.91
C PRO A 10 -13.85 -7.08 -1.61
N ALA A 11 -13.24 -6.02 -2.16
CA ALA A 11 -11.83 -5.72 -1.89
C ALA A 11 -11.66 -5.33 -0.40
N MET A 12 -10.85 -6.08 0.32
CA MET A 12 -10.62 -5.87 1.75
C MET A 12 -9.14 -5.92 2.10
N VAL A 13 -8.78 -5.08 3.05
CA VAL A 13 -7.42 -4.95 3.60
C VAL A 13 -7.47 -4.94 5.12
N TYR A 14 -6.32 -5.10 5.75
CA TYR A 14 -6.19 -4.85 7.19
C TYR A 14 -5.04 -3.90 7.48
N ILE A 15 -5.12 -3.26 8.64
CA ILE A 15 -3.97 -2.66 9.33
C ILE A 15 -3.91 -3.19 10.76
N SER A 16 -2.69 -3.40 11.28
CA SER A 16 -2.47 -3.76 12.70
C SER A 16 -1.90 -2.57 13.44
N VAL A 17 -2.60 -2.12 14.49
CA VAL A 17 -2.27 -0.93 15.26
C VAL A 17 -2.25 -1.26 16.74
N ARG A 18 -1.20 -0.83 17.46
CA ARG A 18 -1.17 -0.96 18.92
C ARG A 18 -2.20 -0.02 19.56
N PRO A 19 -3.00 -0.48 20.53
CA PRO A 19 -3.98 0.37 21.24
C PRO A 19 -3.36 1.62 21.89
N THR A 20 -2.07 1.58 22.22
CA THR A 20 -1.32 2.70 22.79
C THR A 20 -0.94 3.80 21.78
N ARG A 21 -1.11 3.57 20.49
CA ARG A 21 -0.81 4.57 19.46
C ARG A 21 -1.94 5.61 19.36
N TYR A 22 -1.57 6.87 19.20
CA TYR A 22 -2.54 7.96 19.06
C TYR A 22 -3.53 7.76 17.90
N SER A 23 -3.06 7.24 16.78
CA SER A 23 -3.89 6.91 15.61
C SER A 23 -4.94 5.82 15.88
N TYR A 24 -4.72 4.94 16.86
CA TYR A 24 -5.68 3.90 17.23
C TYR A 24 -7.04 4.49 17.61
N LYS A 25 -7.03 5.48 18.54
CA LYS A 25 -8.24 6.18 18.97
C LYS A 25 -8.94 6.86 17.81
N LEU A 26 -8.19 7.58 16.97
CA LEU A 26 -8.74 8.30 15.82
C LEU A 26 -9.43 7.35 14.83
N ILE A 27 -8.80 6.22 14.51
CA ILE A 27 -9.37 5.24 13.57
C ILE A 27 -10.61 4.58 14.18
N LYS A 28 -10.56 4.21 15.46
CA LYS A 28 -11.69 3.60 16.16
C LYS A 28 -12.91 4.50 16.25
N GLU A 29 -12.71 5.80 16.50
CA GLU A 29 -13.79 6.79 16.59
C GLU A 29 -14.41 7.13 15.21
N ASN A 30 -13.58 7.20 14.18
CA ASN A 30 -14.02 7.60 12.84
C ASN A 30 -14.44 6.42 11.96
N ASN A 31 -14.00 5.20 12.26
CA ASN A 31 -14.23 3.99 11.47
C ASN A 31 -13.73 4.09 10.03
N GLU A 32 -12.71 4.89 9.78
CA GLU A 32 -12.13 5.10 8.46
C GLU A 32 -10.63 5.46 8.56
N PHE A 33 -9.88 5.11 7.54
CA PHE A 33 -8.47 5.48 7.40
C PHE A 33 -8.03 5.44 5.93
N VAL A 34 -6.85 6.00 5.66
CA VAL A 34 -6.20 5.91 4.36
C VAL A 34 -4.86 5.19 4.51
N ILE A 35 -4.60 4.21 3.65
CA ILE A 35 -3.27 3.62 3.49
C ILE A 35 -2.55 4.38 2.37
N ASN A 36 -1.52 5.14 2.73
CA ASN A 36 -0.67 5.83 1.78
C ASN A 36 0.57 4.95 1.54
N LEU A 37 0.75 4.44 0.31
CA LEU A 37 1.93 3.66 -0.03
C LEU A 37 3.17 4.57 -0.02
N THR A 38 4.24 4.08 0.60
CA THR A 38 5.45 4.88 0.78
C THR A 38 6.51 4.53 -0.26
N ASN A 39 7.19 5.54 -0.76
CA ASN A 39 8.27 5.42 -1.72
C ASN A 39 9.60 5.89 -1.13
N LYS A 40 10.68 5.82 -1.91
CA LYS A 40 12.02 6.26 -1.48
C LYS A 40 12.04 7.68 -0.92
N LYS A 41 11.31 8.62 -1.54
CA LYS A 41 11.28 10.03 -1.12
C LYS A 41 10.60 10.20 0.25
N LEU A 42 9.61 9.36 0.54
CA LEU A 42 8.86 9.37 1.80
C LEU A 42 9.53 8.56 2.92
N THR A 43 10.67 7.89 2.70
CA THR A 43 11.30 7.00 3.69
C THR A 43 11.57 7.71 5.02
N TYR A 44 12.18 8.91 4.98
CA TYR A 44 12.46 9.68 6.19
C TYR A 44 11.17 10.06 6.94
N ALA A 45 10.19 10.58 6.23
CA ALA A 45 8.90 10.93 6.82
C ALA A 45 8.16 9.71 7.38
N THR A 46 8.28 8.56 6.72
CA THR A 46 7.68 7.28 7.18
C THR A 46 8.26 6.86 8.52
N ASP A 47 9.59 6.86 8.64
CA ASP A 47 10.29 6.50 9.88
C ASP A 47 9.96 7.50 11.00
N TRP A 48 10.14 8.78 10.74
CA TRP A 48 9.88 9.83 11.73
C TRP A 48 8.44 9.78 12.25
N CYS A 49 7.46 9.65 11.35
CA CYS A 49 6.04 9.51 11.70
C CYS A 49 5.74 8.22 12.48
N GLY A 50 6.51 7.17 12.26
CA GLY A 50 6.41 5.91 13.01
C GLY A 50 6.91 6.02 14.45
N VAL A 51 7.91 6.86 14.70
CA VAL A 51 8.53 7.06 16.01
C VAL A 51 7.82 8.14 16.82
N ARG A 52 7.43 9.25 16.22
CA ARG A 52 6.80 10.40 16.89
C ARG A 52 5.28 10.25 17.01
N THR A 53 4.73 10.73 18.13
CA THR A 53 3.27 10.67 18.35
C THR A 53 2.56 11.90 17.79
N GLY A 54 1.43 11.66 17.10
CA GLY A 54 0.53 12.72 16.62
C GLY A 54 -0.17 13.51 17.72
N ALA A 55 -0.13 13.06 18.99
CA ALA A 55 -0.63 13.82 20.12
C ALA A 55 0.24 15.06 20.43
N LYS A 56 1.52 15.05 20.03
CA LYS A 56 2.48 16.14 20.31
C LYS A 56 2.91 16.90 19.07
N TYR A 57 2.83 16.28 17.89
CA TYR A 57 3.38 16.81 16.65
C TYR A 57 2.34 16.78 15.53
N ASP A 58 2.20 17.88 14.81
CA ASP A 58 1.51 17.89 13.52
C ASP A 58 2.46 17.29 12.47
N LYS A 59 2.25 16.03 12.15
CA LYS A 59 3.13 15.27 11.25
C LYS A 59 3.15 15.80 9.83
N PHE A 60 2.08 16.44 9.36
CA PHE A 60 2.05 17.09 8.06
C PHE A 60 2.99 18.28 8.03
N LYS A 61 2.90 19.13 9.04
CA LYS A 61 3.75 20.32 9.18
C LYS A 61 5.23 19.93 9.38
N GLU A 62 5.52 19.02 10.30
CA GLU A 62 6.90 18.63 10.64
C GLU A 62 7.64 17.98 9.46
N MET A 63 6.93 17.21 8.64
CA MET A 63 7.50 16.49 7.50
C MET A 63 7.27 17.19 6.17
N ASN A 64 6.73 18.43 6.19
CA ASN A 64 6.39 19.21 4.99
C ASN A 64 5.57 18.41 3.99
N LEU A 65 4.56 17.68 4.49
CA LEU A 65 3.62 16.91 3.70
C LEU A 65 2.34 17.70 3.45
N HIS A 66 1.72 17.48 2.30
CA HIS A 66 0.49 18.17 1.92
C HIS A 66 -0.71 17.24 2.02
N LYS A 67 -1.79 17.79 2.59
CA LYS A 67 -3.09 17.11 2.64
C LYS A 67 -3.79 17.24 1.29
N GLU A 68 -4.33 16.14 0.82
CA GLU A 68 -5.24 16.11 -0.33
C GLU A 68 -6.59 15.56 0.11
N LYS A 69 -7.68 16.05 -0.50
CA LYS A 69 -9.04 15.63 -0.14
C LYS A 69 -9.32 14.24 -0.66
N ALA A 70 -9.74 13.33 0.21
CA ALA A 70 -10.27 12.02 -0.14
C ALA A 70 -11.68 12.14 -0.77
N GLN A 71 -12.09 11.14 -1.54
CA GLN A 71 -13.41 11.09 -2.18
C GLN A 71 -14.48 10.51 -1.24
N PHE A 72 -14.15 9.44 -0.52
CA PHE A 72 -15.11 8.63 0.23
C PHE A 72 -14.92 8.67 1.74
N VAL A 73 -13.74 9.07 2.23
CA VAL A 73 -13.45 9.17 3.65
C VAL A 73 -13.13 10.61 4.05
N ARG A 74 -13.26 10.93 5.35
CA ARG A 74 -12.99 12.27 5.86
C ARG A 74 -11.51 12.53 6.14
N CYS A 75 -10.74 11.46 6.37
CA CYS A 75 -9.30 11.59 6.58
C CYS A 75 -8.59 11.96 5.26
N PRO A 76 -7.61 12.88 5.31
CA PRO A 76 -6.92 13.34 4.10
C PRO A 76 -5.97 12.26 3.56
N LEU A 77 -5.75 12.32 2.24
CA LEU A 77 -4.64 11.65 1.58
C LEU A 77 -3.33 12.43 1.85
N ILE A 78 -2.21 11.76 1.70
CA ILE A 78 -0.88 12.39 1.62
C ILE A 78 -0.56 12.61 0.14
N LYS A 79 -0.55 13.87 -0.31
CA LYS A 79 -0.34 14.24 -1.72
C LYS A 79 0.94 13.67 -2.33
N GLU A 80 1.99 13.51 -1.54
CA GLU A 80 3.29 12.97 -1.96
C GLU A 80 3.30 11.45 -2.12
N SER A 81 2.23 10.75 -1.65
CA SER A 81 2.10 9.30 -1.81
C SER A 81 1.76 8.95 -3.26
N PRO A 82 2.46 7.98 -3.87
CA PRO A 82 2.14 7.55 -5.24
C PRO A 82 0.80 6.84 -5.37
N VAL A 83 0.32 6.25 -4.28
CA VAL A 83 -0.98 5.54 -4.20
C VAL A 83 -1.55 5.72 -2.82
N ALA A 84 -2.81 6.09 -2.75
CA ALA A 84 -3.61 6.14 -1.52
C ALA A 84 -4.80 5.18 -1.64
N ILE A 85 -5.13 4.49 -0.55
CA ILE A 85 -6.23 3.52 -0.49
C ILE A 85 -7.19 3.97 0.59
N GLU A 86 -8.38 4.39 0.20
CA GLU A 86 -9.44 4.83 1.10
C GLU A 86 -10.19 3.64 1.69
N CYS A 87 -10.26 3.56 3.01
CA CYS A 87 -10.74 2.37 3.70
C CYS A 87 -11.82 2.69 4.73
N LYS A 88 -12.85 1.85 4.77
CA LYS A 88 -13.91 1.85 5.79
C LYS A 88 -13.76 0.64 6.69
N VAL A 89 -13.60 0.85 7.99
CA VAL A 89 -13.50 -0.24 8.98
C VAL A 89 -14.82 -1.02 9.03
N LYS A 90 -14.72 -2.34 8.96
CA LYS A 90 -15.84 -3.29 9.10
C LYS A 90 -15.79 -4.02 10.44
N ASP A 91 -14.57 -4.34 10.90
CA ASP A 91 -14.38 -5.09 12.14
C ASP A 91 -13.04 -4.74 12.79
N ILE A 92 -12.94 -4.97 14.09
CA ILE A 92 -11.73 -4.78 14.89
C ILE A 92 -11.49 -6.06 15.69
N VAL A 93 -10.42 -6.78 15.37
CA VAL A 93 -10.06 -8.05 16.00
C VAL A 93 -8.92 -7.82 16.99
N PRO A 94 -9.15 -7.97 18.31
CA PRO A 94 -8.10 -7.89 19.32
C PRO A 94 -7.14 -9.07 19.20
N LEU A 95 -5.83 -8.81 19.06
CA LEU A 95 -4.80 -9.83 18.92
C LEU A 95 -3.72 -9.75 20.02
N GLY A 96 -4.01 -9.07 21.11
CA GLY A 96 -3.10 -8.89 22.25
C GLY A 96 -2.28 -7.60 22.11
N SER A 97 -1.07 -7.64 21.57
CA SER A 97 -0.22 -6.42 21.44
C SER A 97 -0.71 -5.42 20.39
N HIS A 98 -1.49 -5.88 19.43
CA HIS A 98 -2.09 -5.08 18.35
C HIS A 98 -3.53 -5.52 18.14
N ASP A 99 -4.36 -4.59 17.71
CA ASP A 99 -5.66 -4.91 17.16
C ASP A 99 -5.60 -4.79 15.65
N MET A 100 -6.24 -5.75 14.97
CA MET A 100 -6.36 -5.77 13.51
C MET A 100 -7.66 -5.08 13.11
N PHE A 101 -7.54 -3.99 12.38
CA PHE A 101 -8.67 -3.29 11.76
C PHE A 101 -8.90 -3.89 10.39
N VAL A 102 -9.98 -4.63 10.24
CA VAL A 102 -10.45 -5.19 8.96
C VAL A 102 -11.25 -4.11 8.24
N ALA A 103 -10.90 -3.78 7.01
CA ALA A 103 -11.55 -2.69 6.29
C ALA A 103 -11.84 -3.03 4.82
N GLU A 104 -12.96 -2.49 4.34
CA GLU A 104 -13.33 -2.49 2.93
C GLU A 104 -12.62 -1.34 2.23
N VAL A 105 -12.09 -1.62 1.03
CA VAL A 105 -11.50 -0.62 0.14
C VAL A 105 -12.63 0.09 -0.60
N LEU A 106 -12.73 1.41 -0.43
CA LEU A 106 -13.73 2.24 -1.10
C LEU A 106 -13.20 2.86 -2.39
N SER A 107 -11.91 3.26 -2.40
CA SER A 107 -11.21 3.82 -3.57
C SER A 107 -9.72 3.52 -3.52
N ILE A 108 -9.10 3.52 -4.68
CA ILE A 108 -7.65 3.52 -4.84
C ILE A 108 -7.30 4.70 -5.75
N ASP A 109 -6.60 5.67 -5.18
CA ASP A 109 -6.17 6.87 -5.87
C ASP A 109 -4.70 6.72 -6.25
N ALA A 110 -4.38 6.93 -7.52
CA ALA A 110 -3.02 6.86 -8.05
C ALA A 110 -2.75 8.07 -8.94
N ASP A 111 -1.51 8.60 -8.87
CA ASP A 111 -1.07 9.71 -9.71
C ASP A 111 -1.00 9.25 -11.18
N GLU A 112 -1.58 10.03 -12.09
CA GLU A 112 -1.66 9.74 -13.53
C GLU A 112 -0.31 9.43 -14.17
N LYS A 113 0.79 9.99 -13.66
CA LYS A 113 2.15 9.71 -14.17
C LYS A 113 2.57 8.23 -14.04
N TYR A 114 1.85 7.44 -13.24
CA TYR A 114 2.06 6.00 -13.06
C TYR A 114 1.14 5.14 -13.92
N ILE A 115 0.24 5.77 -14.69
CA ILE A 115 -0.60 5.11 -15.68
C ILE A 115 0.09 5.16 -17.03
N ASP A 116 0.12 4.06 -17.76
CA ASP A 116 0.69 4.00 -19.10
C ASP A 116 -0.36 4.43 -20.16
N GLU A 117 0.08 4.53 -21.42
CA GLU A 117 -0.76 4.90 -22.57
C GLU A 117 -1.96 3.96 -22.83
N ASN A 118 -1.92 2.74 -22.26
CA ASN A 118 -2.99 1.75 -22.34
C ASN A 118 -3.91 1.78 -21.11
N GLY A 119 -3.72 2.72 -20.20
CA GLY A 119 -4.47 2.83 -18.96
C GLY A 119 -4.03 1.85 -17.86
N ALA A 120 -2.90 1.15 -18.02
CA ALA A 120 -2.41 0.20 -17.02
C ALA A 120 -1.51 0.89 -16.00
N PHE A 121 -1.74 0.58 -14.71
CA PHE A 121 -0.93 1.08 -13.61
C PHE A 121 0.43 0.38 -13.54
N ASP A 122 1.51 1.16 -13.55
CA ASP A 122 2.88 0.66 -13.43
C ASP A 122 3.46 0.93 -12.04
N ILE A 123 3.27 -0.03 -11.14
CA ILE A 123 3.78 0.03 -9.77
C ILE A 123 5.31 0.18 -9.69
N SER A 124 6.06 -0.24 -10.72
CA SER A 124 7.51 -0.16 -10.73
C SER A 124 8.03 1.28 -10.77
N LYS A 125 7.24 2.19 -11.35
CA LYS A 125 7.54 3.63 -11.40
C LYS A 125 7.33 4.34 -10.07
N CYS A 126 6.57 3.74 -9.15
CA CYS A 126 6.28 4.34 -7.84
C CYS A 126 7.47 4.35 -6.89
N GLU A 127 8.55 3.62 -7.18
CA GLU A 127 9.73 3.45 -6.32
C GLU A 127 9.39 3.06 -4.87
N LEU A 128 8.41 2.17 -4.70
CA LEU A 128 7.95 1.74 -3.39
C LEU A 128 9.05 1.13 -2.55
N ILE A 129 8.87 1.22 -1.22
CA ILE A 129 9.77 0.61 -0.24
C ILE A 129 9.05 -0.46 0.56
N ALA A 130 9.82 -1.42 1.06
CA ALA A 130 9.40 -2.40 2.04
C ALA A 130 10.15 -2.17 3.35
N TYR A 131 9.46 -2.34 4.48
CA TYR A 131 10.09 -2.42 5.79
C TYR A 131 10.28 -3.89 6.16
N ALA A 132 11.52 -4.30 6.36
CA ALA A 132 11.86 -5.67 6.73
C ALA A 132 13.05 -5.69 7.68
N ASN A 133 12.99 -6.53 8.71
CA ASN A 133 14.07 -6.76 9.68
C ASN A 133 14.73 -5.47 10.19
N GLY A 134 13.90 -4.48 10.56
CA GLY A 134 14.39 -3.21 11.13
C GLY A 134 14.94 -2.20 10.11
N GLY A 135 14.86 -2.47 8.80
CA GLY A 135 15.36 -1.61 7.74
C GLY A 135 14.31 -1.29 6.67
N TYR A 136 14.58 -0.24 5.90
CA TYR A 136 13.78 0.16 4.74
C TYR A 136 14.53 -0.21 3.46
N TYR A 137 13.88 -0.93 2.56
CA TYR A 137 14.48 -1.45 1.33
C TYR A 137 13.64 -1.03 0.12
N PRO A 138 14.24 -0.54 -0.96
CA PRO A 138 13.49 -0.31 -2.19
C PRO A 138 13.07 -1.63 -2.81
N LEU A 139 11.91 -1.66 -3.45
CA LEU A 139 11.53 -2.79 -4.29
C LEU A 139 12.51 -2.88 -5.48
N GLY A 140 13.01 -4.09 -5.73
CA GLY A 140 13.92 -4.36 -6.84
C GLY A 140 13.21 -4.46 -8.19
N LYS A 141 13.96 -4.86 -9.22
CA LYS A 141 13.41 -5.11 -10.56
C LYS A 141 12.44 -6.29 -10.52
N LYS A 142 11.40 -6.21 -11.36
CA LYS A 142 10.47 -7.32 -11.58
C LYS A 142 11.21 -8.59 -12.02
N ILE A 143 11.06 -9.67 -11.26
CA ILE A 143 11.73 -10.94 -11.52
C ILE A 143 10.87 -11.93 -12.31
N GLY A 144 9.56 -11.68 -12.41
CA GLY A 144 8.64 -12.54 -13.14
C GLY A 144 7.24 -11.96 -13.24
N LYS A 145 6.43 -12.50 -14.12
CA LYS A 145 5.00 -12.21 -14.27
C LYS A 145 4.22 -13.33 -13.59
N PHE A 146 3.08 -13.03 -12.98
CA PHE A 146 2.21 -14.07 -12.42
C PHE A 146 1.95 -15.17 -13.45
N GLY A 147 2.14 -16.42 -13.04
CA GLY A 147 2.01 -17.58 -13.93
C GLY A 147 3.21 -17.89 -14.84
N PHE A 148 4.33 -17.13 -14.73
CA PHE A 148 5.51 -17.36 -15.58
C PHE A 148 6.11 -18.77 -15.41
N SER A 149 5.99 -19.36 -14.22
CA SER A 149 6.53 -20.70 -13.90
C SER A 149 5.84 -21.83 -14.65
N VAL A 150 4.58 -21.63 -15.04
CA VAL A 150 3.75 -22.64 -15.74
C VAL A 150 3.53 -22.30 -17.23
N GLN A 151 4.16 -21.25 -17.74
CA GLN A 151 4.06 -20.89 -19.15
C GLN A 151 4.73 -21.95 -20.04
N LYS A 152 3.96 -22.56 -20.94
CA LYS A 152 4.52 -23.49 -21.95
C LYS A 152 5.47 -22.75 -22.88
N ASN A 153 6.74 -23.17 -22.96
CA ASN A 153 7.72 -22.62 -23.88
C ASN A 153 7.23 -22.81 -25.34
N LYS A 154 6.72 -21.77 -25.99
CA LYS A 154 6.29 -21.79 -27.38
C LYS A 154 7.43 -22.22 -28.35
N ASN A 155 8.70 -22.07 -27.94
CA ASN A 155 9.87 -22.43 -28.76
C ASN A 155 10.15 -23.95 -28.89
N LYS A 156 9.51 -24.83 -28.10
CA LYS A 156 9.69 -26.28 -28.24
C LYS A 156 8.83 -26.89 -29.36
N LYS A 157 7.80 -26.18 -29.86
CA LYS A 157 6.95 -26.69 -30.94
C LYS A 157 7.58 -26.50 -32.34
N ASN A 158 8.39 -25.48 -32.55
CA ASN A 158 9.00 -25.23 -33.86
C ASN A 158 10.22 -26.14 -34.18
N LYS A 159 10.96 -26.59 -33.15
CA LYS A 159 12.08 -27.53 -33.37
C LYS A 159 11.65 -28.99 -33.67
N LYS A 160 10.38 -29.34 -33.42
CA LYS A 160 9.86 -30.67 -33.79
C LYS A 160 9.26 -30.71 -35.20
N ARG A 161 8.97 -29.57 -35.84
CA ARG A 161 8.47 -29.51 -37.23
C ARG A 161 9.58 -29.52 -38.26
N THR A 162 10.77 -29.03 -37.93
CA THR A 162 11.96 -29.01 -38.87
C THR A 162 12.80 -30.30 -38.83
N LYS A 163 12.46 -31.29 -38.03
CA LYS A 163 13.14 -32.62 -38.02
C LYS A 163 12.30 -33.74 -38.68
N LYS A 164 11.25 -33.40 -39.42
CA LYS A 164 10.40 -34.34 -40.18
C LYS A 164 10.24 -33.94 -41.67
N GLN A 165 11.28 -33.33 -42.24
CA GLN A 165 11.48 -33.23 -43.69
C GLN A 165 12.81 -33.85 -44.03
#